data_7d83d43b2e3e8be42455026336ebf789
#
_entry.id   7d83d43b2e3e8be42455026336ebf789
#
_cell.length_a   1.000
_cell.length_b   1.000
_cell.length_c   1.000
_cell.angle_alpha   90.00
_cell.angle_beta   90.00
_cell.angle_gamma   90.00
#
_symmetry.space_group_name_H-M   'P 1'
#
loop_
_entity.id
_entity.type
_entity.pdbx_description
1 polymer ?
#
loop_
_entity_poly.entity_id
_entity_poly.type
_entity_poly.pdbx_seq_one_letter_code
_entity_poly.pdbx_strand_id
1 'polypeptide(L)'
;MRRVALMVRGFGVLLLLFVTWVLGNPAAAYAVAPSPVEVYDIAGVLDRAKLVDALEATDFHEPTKVVVYTYNGRTEENLNEEVLRFARVEHKEWISSDGQKWVDGLLIFALDPLGRHVGTYMGEDRKVSLEQRDDIQDAAKELLRDAQWTDGTIAGVRRAAVLINQPWYESSAFLVTLWVSGGTVALGAGAWIVVRAVTRSASRKEVDRGDRSYANVSMDLEVTELNAGTIPESSKYGGQVLERYRTFLNRYYLASGLSNTVHALSRRQLGQRKNLRLTRQYADAASELDALDDVIADTNSLLNRTITWPTAWDRQLAPFRNDLAGLEQLLAKRNGQGDTATAAALRSFRDESLGAIENWTSDIGERKITPEEALDRLNKARSHLALLLQNHAETVIDDYAKNEREAELMRKEMRSVRSSSNQNHRRTYEPSILGTVYPSYHFFSVATFNVGLDTGIGSVSSARGGDSSSTGYGSSGGSFSGSGSSSGF
;
A
#
# COMPACT_ATOMS: atom_id res chain seq x y z
N MET A 1 -36.49 -19.97 31.52
CA MET A 1 -35.98 -18.67 31.09
C MET A 1 -35.55 -17.71 32.22
N ARG A 2 -36.24 -17.61 33.37
CA ARG A 2 -35.86 -16.73 34.50
C ARG A 2 -34.52 -17.09 35.20
N ARG A 3 -34.13 -18.38 35.29
CA ARG A 3 -32.87 -18.80 35.94
C ARG A 3 -31.61 -18.50 35.09
N VAL A 4 -31.70 -18.52 33.77
CA VAL A 4 -30.60 -18.16 32.87
C VAL A 4 -30.33 -16.64 32.86
N ALA A 5 -31.38 -15.82 32.95
CA ALA A 5 -31.26 -14.36 33.06
C ALA A 5 -30.62 -13.90 34.39
N LEU A 6 -30.82 -14.65 35.50
CA LEU A 6 -30.18 -14.34 36.77
C LEU A 6 -28.66 -14.70 36.78
N MET A 7 -28.27 -15.83 36.14
CA MET A 7 -26.86 -16.20 35.99
C MET A 7 -26.08 -15.21 35.13
N VAL A 8 -26.67 -14.74 34.02
CA VAL A 8 -26.02 -13.76 33.13
C VAL A 8 -25.86 -12.40 33.84
N ARG A 9 -26.81 -11.99 34.67
CA ARG A 9 -26.69 -10.75 35.47
C ARG A 9 -25.64 -10.87 36.57
N GLY A 10 -25.55 -12.02 37.26
CA GLY A 10 -24.54 -12.27 38.30
C GLY A 10 -23.14 -12.30 37.75
N PHE A 11 -22.93 -12.88 36.56
CA PHE A 11 -21.63 -12.92 35.90
C PHE A 11 -21.18 -11.56 35.40
N GLY A 12 -22.11 -10.75 34.89
CA GLY A 12 -21.81 -9.37 34.46
C GLY A 12 -21.38 -8.44 35.61
N VAL A 13 -21.99 -8.57 36.79
CA VAL A 13 -21.61 -7.79 37.98
C VAL A 13 -20.28 -8.25 38.56
N LEU A 14 -19.99 -9.55 38.58
CA LEU A 14 -18.70 -10.10 39.01
C LEU A 14 -17.56 -9.68 38.06
N LEU A 15 -17.81 -9.66 36.74
CA LEU A 15 -16.85 -9.19 35.73
C LEU A 15 -16.57 -7.67 35.88
N LEU A 16 -17.60 -6.87 36.14
CA LEU A 16 -17.46 -5.43 36.37
C LEU A 16 -16.68 -5.14 37.66
N LEU A 17 -16.92 -5.88 38.73
CA LEU A 17 -16.16 -5.76 39.98
C LEU A 17 -14.73 -6.23 39.85
N PHE A 18 -14.44 -7.25 39.02
CA PHE A 18 -13.09 -7.69 38.72
C PHE A 18 -12.34 -6.65 37.87
N VAL A 19 -13.00 -6.08 36.86
CA VAL A 19 -12.41 -5.01 36.01
C VAL A 19 -12.15 -3.76 36.82
N THR A 20 -13.04 -3.36 37.75
CA THR A 20 -12.81 -2.20 38.61
C THR A 20 -11.72 -2.48 39.65
N TRP A 21 -11.55 -3.72 40.13
CA TRP A 21 -10.48 -4.09 41.05
C TRP A 21 -9.09 -4.10 40.34
N VAL A 22 -9.02 -4.57 39.10
CA VAL A 22 -7.80 -4.55 38.27
C VAL A 22 -7.41 -3.13 37.84
N LEU A 23 -8.40 -2.27 37.51
CA LEU A 23 -8.16 -0.88 37.10
C LEU A 23 -8.00 0.08 38.29
N GLY A 24 -8.43 -0.32 39.50
CA GLY A 24 -8.41 0.52 40.71
C GLY A 24 -7.17 0.40 41.58
N ASN A 25 -6.24 -0.49 41.27
CA ASN A 25 -4.92 -0.57 41.93
C ASN A 25 -3.80 -0.28 40.90
N PRO A 26 -3.45 0.98 40.65
CA PRO A 26 -2.17 1.25 40.05
C PRO A 26 -1.13 0.86 41.11
N ALA A 27 -0.46 -0.29 40.99
CA ALA A 27 0.79 -0.50 41.64
C ALA A 27 1.67 0.67 41.21
N ALA A 28 2.01 1.57 42.11
CA ALA A 28 2.95 2.64 41.84
C ALA A 28 4.27 1.94 41.49
N ALA A 29 4.53 1.78 40.19
CA ALA A 29 5.80 1.31 39.70
C ALA A 29 6.78 2.45 39.98
N TYR A 30 7.65 2.25 40.98
CA TYR A 30 8.77 3.18 41.24
C TYR A 30 9.70 3.03 40.03
N ALA A 31 9.96 4.13 39.34
CA ALA A 31 11.02 4.20 38.37
C ALA A 31 12.35 3.84 38.99
N VAL A 32 13.08 2.91 38.42
CA VAL A 32 14.39 2.47 38.88
C VAL A 32 15.40 2.93 37.83
N ALA A 33 16.45 3.62 38.30
CA ALA A 33 17.55 3.98 37.41
C ALA A 33 18.13 2.72 36.72
N PRO A 34 18.60 2.81 35.46
CA PRO A 34 19.23 1.69 34.81
C PRO A 34 20.40 1.16 35.64
N SER A 35 20.65 -0.13 35.56
CA SER A 35 21.94 -0.72 36.00
C SER A 35 23.09 -0.02 35.28
N PRO A 36 24.34 -0.14 35.72
CA PRO A 36 25.46 0.60 35.14
C PRO A 36 25.41 0.60 33.61
N VAL A 37 25.43 1.79 33.01
CA VAL A 37 25.44 1.98 31.56
C VAL A 37 26.82 1.56 31.04
N GLU A 38 26.86 0.60 30.12
CA GLU A 38 28.09 0.16 29.47
C GLU A 38 28.18 0.75 28.07
N VAL A 39 29.33 1.36 27.76
CA VAL A 39 29.56 1.99 26.44
C VAL A 39 30.81 1.42 25.79
N TYR A 40 30.61 0.76 24.66
CA TYR A 40 31.65 0.19 23.79
C TYR A 40 31.70 0.98 22.48
N ASP A 41 32.36 2.14 22.52
CA ASP A 41 32.48 3.06 21.38
C ASP A 41 33.69 2.72 20.53
N ILE A 42 33.59 1.65 19.72
CA ILE A 42 34.68 1.23 18.84
C ILE A 42 34.79 2.17 17.62
N ALA A 43 33.70 2.80 17.22
CA ALA A 43 33.72 3.79 16.13
C ALA A 43 34.35 5.14 16.56
N GLY A 44 34.41 5.42 17.86
CA GLY A 44 34.98 6.66 18.39
C GLY A 44 34.16 7.91 18.07
N VAL A 45 32.84 7.79 18.00
CA VAL A 45 31.96 8.88 17.57
C VAL A 45 31.06 9.45 18.66
N LEU A 46 31.10 8.87 19.88
CA LEU A 46 30.20 9.25 20.98
C LEU A 46 30.89 10.18 21.98
N ASP A 47 30.19 11.21 22.40
CA ASP A 47 30.53 11.94 23.65
C ASP A 47 30.10 11.09 24.86
N ARG A 48 31.07 10.34 25.41
CA ARG A 48 30.80 9.36 26.47
C ARG A 48 30.24 10.00 27.73
N ALA A 49 30.70 11.20 28.10
CA ALA A 49 30.24 11.86 29.33
C ALA A 49 28.77 12.27 29.21
N LYS A 50 28.43 12.97 28.12
CA LYS A 50 27.06 13.36 27.79
C LYS A 50 26.12 12.16 27.67
N LEU A 51 26.60 11.07 27.03
CA LEU A 51 25.83 9.87 26.85
C LEU A 51 25.48 9.19 28.17
N VAL A 52 26.48 8.92 29.00
CA VAL A 52 26.30 8.22 30.28
C VAL A 52 25.37 9.03 31.19
N ASP A 53 25.61 10.33 31.36
CA ASP A 53 24.77 11.22 32.18
C ASP A 53 23.28 11.16 31.70
N ALA A 54 23.05 11.20 30.38
CA ALA A 54 21.72 11.19 29.84
C ALA A 54 21.00 9.83 29.96
N LEU A 55 21.76 8.73 29.91
CA LEU A 55 21.22 7.37 30.01
C LEU A 55 21.00 6.97 31.47
N GLU A 56 21.85 7.36 32.40
CA GLU A 56 21.66 7.18 33.86
C GLU A 56 20.45 7.95 34.38
N ALA A 57 20.11 9.06 33.73
CA ALA A 57 18.90 9.83 34.03
C ALA A 57 17.63 9.26 33.35
N THR A 58 17.72 8.13 32.64
CA THR A 58 16.59 7.50 31.96
C THR A 58 15.94 6.46 32.88
N ASP A 59 14.67 6.64 33.18
CA ASP A 59 13.91 5.78 34.10
C ASP A 59 13.40 4.49 33.42
N PHE A 60 13.65 3.35 34.08
CA PHE A 60 13.07 2.06 33.76
C PHE A 60 12.22 1.56 34.96
N HIS A 61 11.08 0.91 34.67
CA HIS A 61 10.23 0.35 35.73
C HIS A 61 10.85 -0.89 36.39
N GLU A 62 11.76 -1.56 35.72
CA GLU A 62 12.52 -2.70 36.24
C GLU A 62 14.01 -2.53 35.94
N PRO A 63 14.93 -3.08 36.81
CA PRO A 63 16.37 -2.95 36.59
C PRO A 63 16.80 -3.41 35.23
N THR A 64 17.27 -2.49 34.37
CA THR A 64 17.64 -2.75 32.99
C THR A 64 19.09 -2.35 32.73
N LYS A 65 19.92 -3.30 32.34
CA LYS A 65 21.31 -3.06 31.91
C LYS A 65 21.26 -2.48 30.48
N VAL A 66 21.71 -1.24 30.35
CA VAL A 66 21.80 -0.55 29.05
C VAL A 66 23.23 -0.66 28.51
N VAL A 67 23.35 -1.19 27.32
CA VAL A 67 24.60 -1.30 26.57
C VAL A 67 24.51 -0.46 25.30
N VAL A 68 25.50 0.40 25.09
CA VAL A 68 25.68 1.10 23.82
C VAL A 68 26.92 0.54 23.13
N TYR A 69 26.72 0.07 21.91
CA TYR A 69 27.77 -0.51 21.08
C TYR A 69 27.90 0.23 19.78
N THR A 70 29.09 0.71 19.42
CA THR A 70 29.36 1.27 18.11
C THR A 70 30.35 0.41 17.32
N TYR A 71 30.19 0.36 16.02
CA TYR A 71 30.99 -0.45 15.11
C TYR A 71 31.21 0.31 13.80
N ASN A 72 32.35 0.12 13.16
CA ASN A 72 32.65 0.67 11.84
C ASN A 72 32.55 -0.44 10.78
N GLY A 73 31.35 -0.70 10.33
CA GLY A 73 31.06 -1.68 9.32
C GLY A 73 31.00 -1.13 7.91
N ARG A 74 30.55 -1.97 7.01
CA ARG A 74 30.23 -1.62 5.62
C ARG A 74 28.72 -1.68 5.42
N THR A 75 28.21 -0.92 4.44
CA THR A 75 26.77 -0.86 4.13
C THR A 75 26.15 -2.21 3.83
N GLU A 76 26.94 -3.19 3.43
CA GLU A 76 26.47 -4.55 3.07
C GLU A 76 26.54 -5.52 4.26
N GLU A 77 27.11 -5.09 5.40
CA GLU A 77 27.27 -5.95 6.58
C GLU A 77 26.01 -5.99 7.42
N ASN A 78 25.75 -7.16 8.04
CA ASN A 78 24.59 -7.37 8.89
C ASN A 78 24.94 -6.98 10.34
N LEU A 79 24.46 -5.83 10.80
CA LEU A 79 24.71 -5.35 12.15
C LEU A 79 24.23 -6.32 13.22
N ASN A 80 23.14 -7.09 13.00
CA ASN A 80 22.66 -8.07 13.95
C ASN A 80 23.70 -9.22 14.15
N GLU A 81 24.30 -9.66 13.05
CA GLU A 81 25.35 -10.70 13.08
C GLU A 81 26.60 -10.21 13.83
N GLU A 82 26.97 -8.97 13.60
CA GLU A 82 28.13 -8.34 14.25
C GLU A 82 27.94 -8.18 15.75
N VAL A 83 26.77 -7.68 16.19
CA VAL A 83 26.48 -7.54 17.62
C VAL A 83 26.47 -8.90 18.32
N LEU A 84 25.91 -9.94 17.68
CA LEU A 84 25.94 -11.29 18.23
C LEU A 84 27.35 -11.88 18.27
N ARG A 85 28.18 -11.62 17.23
CA ARG A 85 29.57 -12.03 17.18
C ARG A 85 30.37 -11.38 18.32
N PHE A 86 30.22 -10.08 18.50
CA PHE A 86 30.87 -9.34 19.58
C PHE A 86 30.47 -9.89 20.96
N ALA A 87 29.17 -10.09 21.18
CA ALA A 87 28.69 -10.68 22.43
C ALA A 87 29.27 -12.09 22.68
N ARG A 88 29.34 -12.97 21.69
CA ARG A 88 29.87 -14.31 21.84
C ARG A 88 31.36 -14.37 22.16
N VAL A 89 32.13 -13.41 21.67
CA VAL A 89 33.56 -13.38 21.83
C VAL A 89 33.94 -12.66 23.14
N GLU A 90 33.41 -11.46 23.35
CA GLU A 90 33.84 -10.54 24.38
C GLU A 90 32.92 -10.47 25.62
N HIS A 91 31.59 -10.72 25.40
CA HIS A 91 30.55 -10.48 26.39
C HIS A 91 29.54 -11.63 26.49
N LYS A 92 30.05 -12.80 26.84
CA LYS A 92 29.22 -14.01 26.98
C LYS A 92 28.08 -13.86 27.99
N GLU A 93 28.25 -12.97 28.95
CA GLU A 93 27.23 -12.63 29.95
C GLU A 93 26.02 -11.90 29.39
N TRP A 94 26.06 -11.41 28.15
CA TRP A 94 24.90 -10.85 27.46
C TRP A 94 24.00 -11.92 26.85
N ILE A 95 24.49 -13.14 26.80
CA ILE A 95 23.78 -14.28 26.20
C ILE A 95 23.25 -15.16 27.31
N SER A 96 22.03 -15.65 27.17
CA SER A 96 21.39 -16.59 28.07
C SER A 96 22.21 -17.88 28.23
N SER A 97 22.03 -18.57 29.34
CA SER A 97 22.78 -19.80 29.65
C SER A 97 22.62 -20.96 28.62
N ASP A 98 21.51 -20.93 27.87
CA ASP A 98 21.25 -21.90 26.78
C ASP A 98 21.90 -21.46 25.43
N GLY A 99 22.52 -20.29 25.39
CA GLY A 99 23.19 -19.74 24.21
C GLY A 99 22.26 -19.30 23.09
N GLN A 100 20.94 -19.26 23.33
CA GLN A 100 19.95 -19.05 22.26
C GLN A 100 19.29 -17.68 22.27
N LYS A 101 19.40 -16.91 23.35
CA LYS A 101 18.74 -15.62 23.53
C LYS A 101 19.66 -14.60 24.21
N TRP A 102 19.24 -13.34 24.18
CA TRP A 102 19.82 -12.31 25.04
C TRP A 102 19.39 -12.55 26.49
N VAL A 103 20.28 -12.25 27.44
CA VAL A 103 19.98 -12.39 28.87
C VAL A 103 18.87 -11.44 29.30
N ASP A 104 18.05 -11.86 30.25
CA ASP A 104 16.99 -11.04 30.81
C ASP A 104 17.54 -9.75 31.46
N GLY A 105 16.76 -8.68 31.38
CA GLY A 105 17.16 -7.36 31.87
C GLY A 105 18.12 -6.58 30.97
N LEU A 106 18.43 -7.06 29.77
CA LEU A 106 19.37 -6.46 28.83
C LEU A 106 18.67 -5.60 27.76
N LEU A 107 19.22 -4.42 27.48
CA LEU A 107 18.94 -3.59 26.33
C LEU A 107 20.26 -3.20 25.66
N ILE A 108 20.48 -3.60 24.41
CA ILE A 108 21.62 -3.15 23.60
C ILE A 108 21.09 -2.22 22.51
N PHE A 109 21.69 -1.03 22.43
CA PHE A 109 21.51 -0.11 21.31
C PHE A 109 22.82 -0.07 20.52
N ALA A 110 22.78 -0.53 19.27
CA ALA A 110 23.95 -0.60 18.43
C ALA A 110 23.89 0.41 17.28
N LEU A 111 25.05 0.95 16.93
CA LEU A 111 25.19 1.96 15.87
C LEU A 111 26.41 1.64 15.00
N ASP A 112 26.20 1.64 13.70
CA ASP A 112 27.24 1.60 12.67
C ASP A 112 27.23 2.91 11.86
N PRO A 113 28.08 3.89 12.21
CA PRO A 113 28.13 5.17 11.54
C PRO A 113 28.56 5.11 10.07
N LEU A 114 29.49 4.19 9.73
CA LEU A 114 30.01 4.04 8.38
C LEU A 114 29.07 3.22 7.48
N GLY A 115 28.56 2.08 7.98
CA GLY A 115 27.59 1.26 7.28
C GLY A 115 26.18 1.85 7.29
N ARG A 116 25.96 2.90 8.12
CA ARG A 116 24.67 3.59 8.29
C ARG A 116 23.55 2.67 8.78
N HIS A 117 23.84 1.89 9.82
CA HIS A 117 22.87 1.01 10.45
C HIS A 117 22.68 1.34 11.93
N VAL A 118 21.46 1.17 12.40
CA VAL A 118 21.09 1.23 13.82
C VAL A 118 20.35 -0.04 14.21
N GLY A 119 20.62 -0.58 15.38
CA GLY A 119 20.02 -1.83 15.86
C GLY A 119 19.62 -1.77 17.33
N THR A 120 18.61 -2.56 17.68
CA THR A 120 18.07 -2.67 19.04
C THR A 120 17.88 -4.15 19.39
N TYR A 121 18.47 -4.59 20.53
CA TYR A 121 18.45 -5.97 20.99
C TYR A 121 18.08 -6.02 22.46
N MET A 122 17.27 -7.01 22.85
CA MET A 122 16.65 -7.05 24.16
C MET A 122 16.56 -8.47 24.72
N GLY A 123 16.68 -8.59 26.05
CA GLY A 123 16.28 -9.80 26.78
C GLY A 123 14.80 -10.11 26.57
N GLU A 124 14.39 -11.36 26.79
CA GLU A 124 13.01 -11.80 26.55
C GLU A 124 12.00 -11.03 27.44
N ASP A 125 12.41 -10.68 28.65
CA ASP A 125 11.62 -9.92 29.63
C ASP A 125 11.52 -8.41 29.34
N ARG A 126 12.38 -7.88 28.44
CA ARG A 126 12.36 -6.49 27.97
C ARG A 126 11.87 -6.37 26.53
N LYS A 127 11.43 -7.48 25.95
CA LYS A 127 11.06 -7.58 24.55
C LYS A 127 9.84 -6.73 24.21
N VAL A 128 10.00 -5.89 23.20
CA VAL A 128 8.92 -5.17 22.54
C VAL A 128 8.62 -5.78 21.16
N SER A 129 7.48 -5.42 20.54
CA SER A 129 7.14 -5.91 19.20
C SER A 129 8.14 -5.44 18.13
N LEU A 130 8.12 -6.07 16.95
CA LEU A 130 8.99 -5.64 15.84
C LEU A 130 8.68 -4.18 15.44
N GLU A 131 7.41 -3.81 15.31
CA GLU A 131 6.95 -2.45 15.02
C GLU A 131 7.46 -1.43 16.08
N GLN A 132 7.44 -1.80 17.35
CA GLN A 132 7.98 -0.95 18.41
C GLN A 132 9.52 -0.83 18.37
N ARG A 133 10.23 -1.87 17.90
CA ARG A 133 11.68 -1.78 17.67
C ARG A 133 12.02 -0.86 16.52
N ASP A 134 11.23 -0.89 15.45
CA ASP A 134 11.35 0.04 14.34
C ASP A 134 11.10 1.48 14.82
N ASP A 135 10.11 1.72 15.66
CA ASP A 135 9.80 3.01 16.29
C ASP A 135 10.97 3.54 17.19
N ILE A 136 11.66 2.63 17.89
CA ILE A 136 12.88 2.98 18.66
C ILE A 136 14.00 3.45 17.72
N GLN A 137 14.20 2.74 16.63
CA GLN A 137 15.24 3.07 15.66
C GLN A 137 14.89 4.36 14.90
N ASP A 138 13.65 4.55 14.52
CA ASP A 138 13.17 5.75 13.82
C ASP A 138 13.30 7.01 14.66
N ALA A 139 13.12 6.93 15.99
CA ALA A 139 13.36 8.03 16.89
C ALA A 139 14.83 8.54 16.89
N ALA A 140 15.77 7.70 16.48
CA ALA A 140 17.19 8.04 16.38
C ALA A 140 17.60 8.50 14.98
N LYS A 141 16.96 7.98 13.92
CA LYS A 141 17.44 8.07 12.52
C LYS A 141 17.67 9.49 12.02
N GLU A 142 16.78 10.44 12.33
CA GLU A 142 16.93 11.82 11.88
C GLU A 142 18.25 12.43 12.38
N LEU A 143 18.51 12.29 13.70
CA LEU A 143 19.75 12.79 14.31
C LEU A 143 20.98 12.04 13.80
N LEU A 144 20.87 10.72 13.56
CA LEU A 144 21.96 9.91 13.02
C LEU A 144 22.29 10.29 11.57
N ARG A 145 21.30 10.64 10.75
CA ARG A 145 21.51 11.17 9.40
C ARG A 145 22.33 12.45 9.40
N ASP A 146 22.14 13.29 10.41
CA ASP A 146 22.84 14.56 10.61
C ASP A 146 24.18 14.38 11.34
N ALA A 147 24.65 13.15 11.52
CA ALA A 147 25.86 12.79 12.23
C ALA A 147 25.87 13.24 13.73
N GLN A 148 24.70 13.44 14.32
CA GLN A 148 24.51 13.72 15.72
C GLN A 148 24.46 12.39 16.53
N TRP A 149 25.56 11.64 16.51
CA TRP A 149 25.64 10.25 16.95
C TRP A 149 25.21 10.06 18.40
N THR A 150 25.71 10.94 19.32
CA THR A 150 25.37 10.90 20.74
C THR A 150 23.88 11.20 20.98
N ASP A 151 23.36 12.25 20.37
CA ASP A 151 21.97 12.66 20.56
C ASP A 151 20.99 11.64 19.96
N GLY A 152 21.33 11.07 18.79
CA GLY A 152 20.55 9.99 18.17
C GLY A 152 20.52 8.74 19.07
N THR A 153 21.66 8.35 19.65
CA THR A 153 21.72 7.21 20.57
C THR A 153 20.88 7.48 21.85
N ILE A 154 20.96 8.68 22.43
CA ILE A 154 20.12 9.06 23.57
C ILE A 154 18.63 9.01 23.22
N ALA A 155 18.23 9.53 22.05
CA ALA A 155 16.85 9.53 21.62
C ALA A 155 16.31 8.09 21.47
N GLY A 156 17.08 7.20 20.84
CA GLY A 156 16.72 5.80 20.68
C GLY A 156 16.55 5.07 22.00
N VAL A 157 17.52 5.19 22.92
CA VAL A 157 17.44 4.53 24.24
C VAL A 157 16.28 5.09 25.09
N ARG A 158 16.05 6.40 25.08
CA ARG A 158 14.87 6.99 25.75
C ARG A 158 13.55 6.48 25.17
N ARG A 159 13.47 6.36 23.86
CA ARG A 159 12.28 5.77 23.22
C ARG A 159 12.11 4.31 23.61
N ALA A 160 13.20 3.53 23.68
CA ALA A 160 13.17 2.15 24.18
C ALA A 160 12.65 2.08 25.62
N ALA A 161 13.14 2.94 26.53
CA ALA A 161 12.64 2.99 27.90
C ALA A 161 11.14 3.27 27.98
N VAL A 162 10.62 4.22 27.21
CA VAL A 162 9.18 4.52 27.16
C VAL A 162 8.39 3.28 26.74
N LEU A 163 8.84 2.53 25.72
CA LEU A 163 8.12 1.37 25.18
C LEU A 163 8.25 0.13 26.09
N ILE A 164 9.41 -0.07 26.71
CA ILE A 164 9.64 -1.15 27.69
C ILE A 164 8.80 -0.91 28.96
N ASN A 165 8.67 0.34 29.39
CA ASN A 165 7.91 0.74 30.58
C ASN A 165 6.39 0.71 30.37
N GLN A 166 5.90 0.52 29.14
CA GLN A 166 4.46 0.43 28.89
C GLN A 166 3.87 -0.76 29.67
N PRO A 167 2.78 -0.54 30.42
CA PRO A 167 2.13 -1.61 31.15
C PRO A 167 1.76 -2.76 30.19
N TRP A 168 2.01 -3.99 30.59
CA TRP A 168 1.74 -5.20 29.80
C TRP A 168 0.30 -5.28 29.25
N TYR A 169 -0.67 -4.66 29.93
CA TYR A 169 -2.06 -4.59 29.49
C TYR A 169 -2.31 -3.56 28.37
N GLU A 170 -1.37 -2.65 28.10
CA GLU A 170 -1.39 -1.74 26.96
C GLU A 170 -0.63 -2.31 25.75
N SER A 171 0.09 -3.42 25.92
CA SER A 171 0.79 -4.07 24.83
C SER A 171 -0.20 -4.71 23.85
N SER A 172 0.07 -4.55 22.56
CA SER A 172 -0.71 -5.22 21.50
C SER A 172 -0.76 -6.75 21.70
N ALA A 173 0.30 -7.34 22.27
CA ALA A 173 0.36 -8.76 22.62
C ALA A 173 -0.62 -9.14 23.73
N PHE A 174 -0.84 -8.29 24.73
CA PHE A 174 -1.85 -8.54 25.78
C PHE A 174 -3.25 -8.42 25.25
N LEU A 175 -3.55 -7.43 24.44
CA LEU A 175 -4.83 -7.33 23.76
C LEU A 175 -5.09 -8.59 22.93
N VAL A 176 -4.10 -9.10 22.19
CA VAL A 176 -4.21 -10.37 21.46
C VAL A 176 -4.37 -11.57 22.41
N THR A 177 -3.64 -11.62 23.54
CA THR A 177 -3.73 -12.73 24.51
C THR A 177 -5.03 -12.69 25.31
N LEU A 178 -5.56 -11.52 25.65
CA LEU A 178 -6.89 -11.36 26.24
C LEU A 178 -7.99 -11.81 25.26
N TRP A 179 -7.76 -11.59 23.96
CA TRP A 179 -8.61 -12.09 22.88
C TRP A 179 -8.57 -13.62 22.77
N VAL A 180 -7.44 -14.26 23.06
CA VAL A 180 -7.26 -15.71 22.92
C VAL A 180 -7.65 -16.51 24.17
N SER A 181 -7.48 -15.98 25.38
CA SER A 181 -7.57 -16.79 26.60
C SER A 181 -8.77 -16.55 27.52
N GLY A 182 -9.44 -15.42 27.44
CA GLY A 182 -10.49 -15.12 28.42
C GLY A 182 -11.78 -14.51 27.91
N GLY A 183 -11.81 -14.07 26.65
CA GLY A 183 -12.91 -13.30 26.08
C GLY A 183 -13.67 -13.97 24.94
N THR A 184 -13.44 -15.23 24.67
CA THR A 184 -13.91 -15.93 23.46
C THR A 184 -15.43 -15.91 23.24
N VAL A 185 -16.24 -15.71 24.28
CA VAL A 185 -17.72 -15.69 24.12
C VAL A 185 -18.27 -14.27 24.03
N ALA A 186 -17.82 -13.34 24.87
CA ALA A 186 -18.37 -11.97 24.88
C ALA A 186 -17.70 -11.06 23.82
N LEU A 187 -16.39 -11.21 23.61
CA LEU A 187 -15.63 -10.43 22.62
C LEU A 187 -15.83 -11.01 21.21
N GLY A 188 -15.97 -12.32 21.07
CA GLY A 188 -16.35 -12.94 19.79
C GLY A 188 -17.70 -12.43 19.29
N ALA A 189 -18.66 -12.21 20.18
CA ALA A 189 -19.93 -11.59 19.86
C ALA A 189 -19.80 -10.11 19.48
N GLY A 190 -18.94 -9.36 20.19
CA GLY A 190 -18.66 -7.95 19.89
C GLY A 190 -17.94 -7.77 18.54
N ALA A 191 -16.85 -8.50 18.33
CA ALA A 191 -16.13 -8.51 17.05
C ALA A 191 -17.03 -8.97 15.89
N TRP A 192 -17.85 -10.00 16.13
CA TRP A 192 -18.80 -10.47 15.13
C TRP A 192 -19.85 -9.41 14.79
N ILE A 193 -20.35 -8.64 15.77
CA ILE A 193 -21.26 -7.52 15.56
C ILE A 193 -20.59 -6.42 14.75
N VAL A 194 -19.33 -6.06 15.08
CA VAL A 194 -18.56 -5.04 14.34
C VAL A 194 -18.30 -5.49 12.90
N VAL A 195 -17.81 -6.71 12.70
CA VAL A 195 -17.58 -7.28 11.36
C VAL A 195 -18.89 -7.30 10.56
N ARG A 196 -20.01 -7.67 11.20
CA ARG A 196 -21.31 -7.63 10.55
C ARG A 196 -21.81 -6.22 10.23
N ALA A 197 -21.53 -5.25 11.09
CA ALA A 197 -21.88 -3.86 10.85
C ALA A 197 -21.08 -3.27 9.67
N VAL A 198 -19.76 -3.50 9.65
CA VAL A 198 -18.88 -3.08 8.56
C VAL A 198 -19.27 -3.76 7.25
N THR A 199 -19.49 -5.08 7.25
CA THR A 199 -19.93 -5.83 6.07
C THR A 199 -21.27 -5.33 5.55
N ARG A 200 -22.20 -5.00 6.46
CA ARG A 200 -23.51 -4.43 6.10
C ARG A 200 -23.39 -3.05 5.46
N SER A 201 -22.52 -2.19 6.02
CA SER A 201 -22.27 -0.87 5.45
C SER A 201 -21.63 -0.98 4.05
N ALA A 202 -20.65 -1.87 3.89
CA ALA A 202 -20.03 -2.15 2.59
C ALA A 202 -21.06 -2.70 1.58
N SER A 203 -21.90 -3.68 2.00
CA SER A 203 -22.95 -4.23 1.12
C SER A 203 -23.96 -3.17 0.69
N ARG A 204 -24.36 -2.25 1.58
CA ARG A 204 -25.26 -1.14 1.21
C ARG A 204 -24.65 -0.21 0.19
N LYS A 205 -23.38 0.18 0.38
CA LYS A 205 -22.66 1.02 -0.60
C LYS A 205 -22.62 0.37 -1.98
N GLU A 206 -22.42 -0.95 -2.04
CA GLU A 206 -22.44 -1.68 -3.31
C GLU A 206 -23.85 -1.73 -3.91
N VAL A 207 -24.90 -1.94 -3.08
CA VAL A 207 -26.31 -1.89 -3.56
C VAL A 207 -26.61 -0.50 -4.12
N ASP A 208 -26.30 0.57 -3.36
CA ASP A 208 -26.56 1.96 -3.78
C ASP A 208 -25.80 2.32 -5.08
N ARG A 209 -24.60 1.75 -5.29
CA ARG A 209 -23.84 1.88 -6.54
C ARG A 209 -24.55 1.18 -7.69
N GLY A 210 -24.91 -0.10 -7.47
CA GLY A 210 -25.61 -0.90 -8.47
C GLY A 210 -26.96 -0.30 -8.85
N ASP A 211 -27.72 0.20 -7.88
CA ASP A 211 -29.03 0.80 -8.11
C ASP A 211 -28.95 2.06 -8.98
N ARG A 212 -27.94 2.90 -8.76
CA ARG A 212 -27.74 4.10 -9.61
C ARG A 212 -27.45 3.71 -11.05
N SER A 213 -26.48 2.82 -11.29
CA SER A 213 -26.12 2.38 -12.63
C SER A 213 -27.28 1.61 -13.30
N TYR A 214 -27.97 0.75 -12.55
CA TYR A 214 -29.12 0.02 -13.09
C TYR A 214 -30.31 0.93 -13.43
N ALA A 215 -30.57 1.96 -12.62
CA ALA A 215 -31.62 2.93 -12.90
C ALA A 215 -31.32 3.75 -14.17
N ASN A 216 -30.07 4.20 -14.37
CA ASN A 216 -29.65 4.90 -15.58
C ASN A 216 -29.96 4.06 -16.82
N VAL A 217 -29.42 2.82 -16.86
CA VAL A 217 -29.63 1.92 -17.99
C VAL A 217 -31.10 1.60 -18.22
N SER A 218 -31.90 1.42 -17.14
CA SER A 218 -33.32 1.10 -17.27
C SER A 218 -34.15 2.26 -17.83
N MET A 219 -33.74 3.51 -17.55
CA MET A 219 -34.40 4.70 -18.10
C MET A 219 -34.03 4.94 -19.55
N ASP A 220 -32.79 4.58 -19.93
CA ASP A 220 -32.25 4.89 -21.26
C ASP A 220 -32.35 3.70 -22.26
N LEU A 221 -32.93 2.57 -21.85
CA LEU A 221 -32.94 1.35 -22.65
C LEU A 221 -33.48 1.52 -24.09
N GLU A 222 -34.56 2.26 -24.25
CA GLU A 222 -35.13 2.57 -25.57
C GLU A 222 -34.22 3.48 -26.41
N VAL A 223 -33.55 4.43 -25.74
CA VAL A 223 -32.57 5.36 -26.35
C VAL A 223 -31.32 4.57 -26.77
N THR A 224 -30.87 3.64 -25.95
CA THR A 224 -29.75 2.75 -26.25
C THR A 224 -30.02 1.89 -27.45
N GLU A 225 -31.24 1.29 -27.57
CA GLU A 225 -31.64 0.52 -28.70
C GLU A 225 -31.70 1.36 -30.00
N LEU A 226 -32.24 2.58 -29.91
CA LEU A 226 -32.26 3.53 -31.04
C LEU A 226 -30.82 3.92 -31.44
N ASN A 227 -29.95 4.24 -30.49
CA ASN A 227 -28.55 4.58 -30.73
C ASN A 227 -27.83 3.40 -31.43
N ALA A 228 -27.99 2.18 -30.93
CA ALA A 228 -27.39 1.00 -31.49
C ALA A 228 -27.88 0.76 -32.95
N GLY A 229 -29.17 0.95 -33.19
CA GLY A 229 -29.76 0.77 -34.55
C GLY A 229 -29.26 1.78 -35.59
N THR A 230 -28.62 2.90 -35.15
CA THR A 230 -28.10 3.93 -36.05
C THR A 230 -26.59 3.88 -36.22
N ILE A 231 -25.88 3.04 -35.47
CA ILE A 231 -24.42 2.89 -35.60
C ILE A 231 -24.08 2.18 -36.91
N PRO A 232 -23.13 2.71 -37.73
CA PRO A 232 -22.74 2.05 -38.98
C PRO A 232 -22.05 0.71 -38.74
N GLU A 233 -22.65 -0.41 -39.17
CA GLU A 233 -22.03 -1.74 -39.04
C GLU A 233 -20.75 -1.89 -39.87
N SER A 234 -20.61 -1.12 -40.94
CA SER A 234 -19.43 -1.12 -41.81
C SER A 234 -18.22 -0.46 -41.17
N SER A 235 -18.42 0.34 -40.13
CA SER A 235 -17.33 0.95 -39.35
C SER A 235 -16.64 -0.11 -38.50
N LYS A 236 -15.30 -0.14 -38.50
CA LYS A 236 -14.49 -0.98 -37.61
C LYS A 236 -14.87 -0.80 -36.15
N TYR A 237 -15.08 0.44 -35.73
CA TYR A 237 -15.43 0.80 -34.37
C TYR A 237 -16.92 0.48 -34.09
N GLY A 238 -17.80 0.88 -35.00
CA GLY A 238 -19.22 0.59 -34.90
C GLY A 238 -19.51 -0.90 -34.85
N GLY A 239 -18.95 -1.69 -35.74
CA GLY A 239 -19.14 -3.15 -35.77
C GLY A 239 -18.73 -3.84 -34.44
N GLN A 240 -17.63 -3.42 -33.81
CA GLN A 240 -17.20 -4.01 -32.54
C GLN A 240 -18.05 -3.56 -31.34
N VAL A 241 -18.51 -2.32 -31.33
CA VAL A 241 -19.46 -1.86 -30.32
C VAL A 241 -20.78 -2.58 -30.43
N LEU A 242 -21.30 -2.76 -31.67
CA LEU A 242 -22.52 -3.52 -31.92
C LEU A 242 -22.41 -4.99 -31.54
N GLU A 243 -21.25 -5.62 -31.71
CA GLU A 243 -21.02 -6.99 -31.22
C GLU A 243 -21.18 -7.09 -29.70
N ARG A 244 -20.72 -6.10 -28.97
CA ARG A 244 -20.95 -6.03 -27.52
C ARG A 244 -22.43 -5.73 -27.20
N TYR A 245 -23.07 -4.88 -27.96
CA TYR A 245 -24.51 -4.61 -27.80
C TYR A 245 -25.36 -5.88 -27.96
N ARG A 246 -25.01 -6.79 -28.84
CA ARG A 246 -25.73 -8.09 -28.97
C ARG A 246 -25.78 -8.88 -27.65
N THR A 247 -24.83 -8.70 -26.78
CA THR A 247 -24.81 -9.31 -25.45
C THR A 247 -25.45 -8.43 -24.36
N PHE A 248 -25.74 -7.17 -24.67
CA PHE A 248 -26.25 -6.18 -23.70
C PHE A 248 -27.58 -6.59 -23.06
N LEU A 249 -28.56 -6.98 -23.84
CA LEU A 249 -29.84 -7.41 -23.32
C LEU A 249 -29.73 -8.62 -22.40
N ASN A 250 -28.92 -9.61 -22.76
CA ASN A 250 -28.67 -10.75 -21.89
C ASN A 250 -28.05 -10.33 -20.54
N ARG A 251 -27.11 -9.40 -20.58
CA ARG A 251 -26.48 -8.84 -19.38
C ARG A 251 -27.48 -8.01 -18.56
N TYR A 252 -28.36 -7.27 -19.21
CA TYR A 252 -29.44 -6.53 -18.57
C TYR A 252 -30.37 -7.46 -17.78
N TYR A 253 -30.81 -8.58 -18.38
CA TYR A 253 -31.61 -9.57 -17.66
C TYR A 253 -30.88 -10.23 -16.51
N LEU A 254 -29.59 -10.48 -16.64
CA LEU A 254 -28.76 -10.99 -15.54
C LEU A 254 -28.65 -9.96 -14.41
N ALA A 255 -28.39 -8.70 -14.71
CA ALA A 255 -28.34 -7.62 -13.70
C ALA A 255 -29.70 -7.43 -13.03
N SER A 256 -30.81 -7.50 -13.76
CA SER A 256 -32.17 -7.48 -13.24
C SER A 256 -32.42 -8.63 -12.24
N GLY A 257 -32.01 -9.85 -12.59
CA GLY A 257 -32.10 -11.02 -11.70
C GLY A 257 -31.27 -10.86 -10.43
N LEU A 258 -30.06 -10.29 -10.54
CA LEU A 258 -29.20 -9.97 -9.40
C LEU A 258 -29.82 -8.86 -8.54
N SER A 259 -30.39 -7.81 -9.13
CA SER A 259 -31.10 -6.74 -8.46
C SER A 259 -32.22 -7.30 -7.58
N ASN A 260 -33.12 -8.11 -8.16
CA ASN A 260 -34.19 -8.75 -7.43
C ASN A 260 -33.69 -9.60 -6.25
N THR A 261 -32.60 -10.34 -6.46
CA THR A 261 -31.99 -11.19 -5.43
C THR A 261 -31.40 -10.36 -4.29
N VAL A 262 -30.72 -9.27 -4.62
CA VAL A 262 -30.07 -8.38 -3.65
C VAL A 262 -31.13 -7.62 -2.83
N HIS A 263 -32.19 -7.12 -3.45
CA HIS A 263 -33.27 -6.39 -2.77
C HIS A 263 -34.14 -7.30 -1.89
N ALA A 264 -34.20 -8.59 -2.16
CA ALA A 264 -34.82 -9.56 -1.29
C ALA A 264 -34.04 -9.84 0.01
N LEU A 265 -32.78 -9.36 0.12
CA LEU A 265 -31.96 -9.58 1.30
C LEU A 265 -32.41 -8.73 2.49
N SER A 266 -32.68 -9.38 3.62
CA SER A 266 -32.96 -8.69 4.87
C SER A 266 -31.72 -7.94 5.41
N ARG A 267 -31.92 -6.96 6.29
CA ARG A 267 -30.84 -6.23 6.96
C ARG A 267 -29.82 -7.15 7.67
N ARG A 268 -30.24 -8.31 8.15
CA ARG A 268 -29.34 -9.29 8.80
C ARG A 268 -28.50 -10.04 7.78
N GLN A 269 -29.05 -10.33 6.62
CA GLN A 269 -28.37 -11.03 5.52
C GLN A 269 -27.32 -10.14 4.84
N LEU A 270 -27.55 -8.83 4.70
CA LEU A 270 -26.55 -7.88 4.18
C LEU A 270 -25.24 -7.83 5.02
N GLY A 271 -25.28 -8.22 6.29
CA GLY A 271 -24.09 -8.34 7.14
C GLY A 271 -23.31 -9.64 6.95
N GLN A 272 -23.63 -10.50 5.99
CA GLN A 272 -22.92 -11.77 5.74
C GLN A 272 -21.92 -11.61 4.60
N ARG A 273 -20.70 -12.11 4.76
CA ARG A 273 -19.63 -12.03 3.74
C ARG A 273 -20.03 -12.61 2.38
N LYS A 274 -20.83 -13.69 2.36
CA LYS A 274 -21.34 -14.27 1.11
C LYS A 274 -22.21 -13.29 0.33
N ASN A 275 -23.02 -12.50 1.03
CA ASN A 275 -23.93 -11.55 0.41
C ASN A 275 -23.22 -10.25 0.01
N LEU A 276 -22.11 -9.88 0.66
CA LEU A 276 -21.22 -8.81 0.16
C LEU A 276 -20.66 -9.16 -1.23
N ARG A 277 -20.33 -10.42 -1.47
CA ARG A 277 -19.90 -10.85 -2.82
C ARG A 277 -21.04 -10.71 -3.83
N LEU A 278 -22.25 -11.11 -3.44
CA LEU A 278 -23.43 -10.98 -4.31
C LEU A 278 -23.76 -9.50 -4.60
N THR A 279 -23.72 -8.62 -3.59
CA THR A 279 -23.97 -7.18 -3.81
C THR A 279 -22.90 -6.55 -4.70
N ARG A 280 -21.62 -6.98 -4.60
CA ARG A 280 -20.56 -6.57 -5.53
C ARG A 280 -20.82 -7.06 -6.95
N GLN A 281 -21.20 -8.34 -7.12
CA GLN A 281 -21.54 -8.88 -8.43
C GLN A 281 -22.68 -8.09 -9.11
N TYR A 282 -23.70 -7.72 -8.34
CA TYR A 282 -24.76 -6.86 -8.83
C TYR A 282 -24.24 -5.48 -9.25
N ALA A 283 -23.51 -4.82 -8.36
CA ALA A 283 -22.98 -3.49 -8.63
C ALA A 283 -22.03 -3.46 -9.83
N ASP A 284 -21.17 -4.49 -9.96
CA ASP A 284 -20.23 -4.61 -11.07
C ASP A 284 -20.98 -4.86 -12.40
N ALA A 285 -21.98 -5.75 -12.38
CA ALA A 285 -22.82 -6.04 -13.56
C ALA A 285 -23.61 -4.80 -14.01
N ALA A 286 -24.22 -4.07 -13.07
CA ALA A 286 -24.96 -2.85 -13.39
C ALA A 286 -24.03 -1.73 -13.91
N SER A 287 -22.85 -1.54 -13.28
CA SER A 287 -21.87 -0.54 -13.74
C SER A 287 -21.28 -0.89 -15.11
N GLU A 288 -21.08 -2.18 -15.42
CA GLU A 288 -20.62 -2.61 -16.75
C GLU A 288 -21.68 -2.33 -17.84
N LEU A 289 -22.95 -2.47 -17.51
CA LEU A 289 -24.05 -2.12 -18.42
C LEU A 289 -24.14 -0.62 -18.67
N ASP A 290 -24.08 0.19 -17.61
CA ASP A 290 -24.11 1.65 -17.65
C ASP A 290 -22.94 2.18 -18.52
N ALA A 291 -21.74 1.66 -18.29
CA ALA A 291 -20.58 1.98 -19.11
C ALA A 291 -20.72 1.58 -20.58
N LEU A 292 -21.38 0.47 -20.88
CA LEU A 292 -21.61 0.05 -22.28
C LEU A 292 -22.68 0.89 -22.96
N ASP A 293 -23.69 1.33 -22.22
CA ASP A 293 -24.71 2.27 -22.68
C ASP A 293 -24.07 3.61 -23.12
N ASP A 294 -23.23 4.19 -22.28
CA ASP A 294 -22.45 5.38 -22.59
C ASP A 294 -21.60 5.20 -23.86
N VAL A 295 -20.94 4.04 -24.04
CA VAL A 295 -20.13 3.76 -25.25
C VAL A 295 -20.99 3.68 -26.50
N ILE A 296 -22.18 3.10 -26.41
CA ILE A 296 -23.12 3.01 -27.54
C ILE A 296 -23.57 4.42 -27.95
N ALA A 297 -23.98 5.25 -26.97
CA ALA A 297 -24.37 6.63 -27.19
C ALA A 297 -23.23 7.47 -27.80
N ASP A 298 -22.02 7.35 -27.26
CA ASP A 298 -20.83 8.03 -27.79
C ASP A 298 -20.45 7.57 -29.19
N THR A 299 -20.56 6.26 -29.47
CA THR A 299 -20.25 5.71 -30.79
C THR A 299 -21.24 6.23 -31.84
N ASN A 300 -22.54 6.19 -31.54
CA ASN A 300 -23.55 6.78 -32.40
C ASN A 300 -23.29 8.26 -32.65
N SER A 301 -23.07 9.02 -31.55
CA SER A 301 -22.83 10.45 -31.60
C SER A 301 -21.62 10.82 -32.44
N LEU A 302 -20.50 10.14 -32.23
CA LEU A 302 -19.23 10.44 -32.90
C LEU A 302 -19.25 10.01 -34.37
N LEU A 303 -19.63 8.76 -34.67
CA LEU A 303 -19.58 8.22 -36.03
C LEU A 303 -20.59 8.89 -36.97
N ASN A 304 -21.78 9.22 -36.47
CA ASN A 304 -22.81 9.92 -37.24
C ASN A 304 -22.71 11.44 -37.17
N ARG A 305 -21.73 11.96 -36.40
CA ARG A 305 -21.53 13.42 -36.18
C ARG A 305 -22.82 14.14 -35.77
N THR A 306 -23.52 13.58 -34.77
CA THR A 306 -24.70 14.23 -34.19
C THR A 306 -24.31 15.53 -33.48
N ILE A 307 -25.25 16.33 -32.99
CA ILE A 307 -24.94 17.59 -32.30
C ILE A 307 -24.01 17.41 -31.06
N THR A 308 -23.99 16.22 -30.45
CA THR A 308 -23.22 15.85 -29.28
C THR A 308 -21.85 15.22 -29.59
N TRP A 309 -21.45 15.12 -30.86
CA TRP A 309 -20.18 14.52 -31.25
C TRP A 309 -18.94 15.15 -30.57
N PRO A 310 -18.90 16.47 -30.29
CA PRO A 310 -17.73 17.06 -29.63
C PRO A 310 -17.55 16.53 -28.21
N THR A 311 -18.65 16.34 -27.48
CA THR A 311 -18.63 15.76 -26.13
C THR A 311 -18.19 14.29 -26.17
N ALA A 312 -18.68 13.52 -27.12
CA ALA A 312 -18.26 12.12 -27.32
C ALA A 312 -16.76 12.03 -27.65
N TRP A 313 -16.27 12.92 -28.54
CA TRP A 313 -14.84 12.99 -28.88
C TRP A 313 -13.99 13.40 -27.67
N ASP A 314 -14.39 14.40 -26.88
CA ASP A 314 -13.69 14.82 -25.69
C ASP A 314 -13.55 13.70 -24.66
N ARG A 315 -14.58 12.85 -24.49
CA ARG A 315 -14.48 11.66 -23.63
C ARG A 315 -13.43 10.65 -24.14
N GLN A 316 -13.27 10.51 -25.47
CA GLN A 316 -12.21 9.66 -26.03
C GLN A 316 -10.82 10.25 -25.80
N LEU A 317 -10.68 11.59 -25.81
CA LEU A 317 -9.43 12.30 -25.59
C LEU A 317 -9.00 12.38 -24.12
N ALA A 318 -9.96 12.37 -23.18
CA ALA A 318 -9.69 12.67 -21.77
C ALA A 318 -8.58 11.81 -21.13
N PRO A 319 -8.53 10.48 -21.31
CA PRO A 319 -7.44 9.65 -20.77
C PRO A 319 -6.08 10.04 -21.34
N PHE A 320 -6.01 10.34 -22.64
CA PHE A 320 -4.76 10.72 -23.29
C PHE A 320 -4.29 12.11 -22.85
N ARG A 321 -5.19 13.09 -22.72
CA ARG A 321 -4.88 14.42 -22.16
C ARG A 321 -4.35 14.31 -20.73
N ASN A 322 -4.94 13.44 -19.91
CA ASN A 322 -4.48 13.20 -18.55
C ASN A 322 -3.07 12.61 -18.52
N ASP A 323 -2.78 11.67 -19.42
CA ASP A 323 -1.42 11.12 -19.58
C ASP A 323 -0.43 12.21 -19.98
N LEU A 324 -0.75 13.05 -20.99
CA LEU A 324 0.11 14.16 -21.42
C LEU A 324 0.35 15.19 -20.29
N ALA A 325 -0.67 15.51 -19.51
CA ALA A 325 -0.55 16.41 -18.36
C ALA A 325 0.33 15.79 -17.25
N GLY A 326 0.26 14.47 -17.04
CA GLY A 326 1.05 13.76 -16.05
C GLY A 326 2.55 13.65 -16.40
N LEU A 327 2.93 13.79 -17.66
CA LEU A 327 4.33 13.65 -18.11
C LEU A 327 5.28 14.63 -17.42
N GLU A 328 4.88 15.90 -17.27
CA GLU A 328 5.77 16.89 -16.65
C GLU A 328 6.03 16.58 -15.18
N GLN A 329 5.01 16.14 -14.46
CA GLN A 329 5.16 15.71 -13.05
C GLN A 329 6.06 14.48 -12.92
N LEU A 330 5.98 13.53 -13.87
CA LEU A 330 6.85 12.38 -13.92
C LEU A 330 8.31 12.81 -14.13
N LEU A 331 8.56 13.66 -15.13
CA LEU A 331 9.91 14.07 -15.52
C LEU A 331 10.56 15.06 -14.54
N ALA A 332 9.76 15.80 -13.75
CA ALA A 332 10.25 16.70 -12.70
C ALA A 332 10.74 15.96 -11.44
N LYS A 333 10.38 14.69 -11.27
CA LYS A 333 10.88 13.90 -10.15
C LYS A 333 12.37 13.67 -10.23
N ARG A 334 13.07 13.73 -9.08
CA ARG A 334 14.52 13.50 -8.98
C ARG A 334 14.97 12.18 -9.62
N ASN A 335 14.14 11.14 -9.52
CA ASN A 335 14.39 9.82 -10.11
C ASN A 335 13.74 9.66 -11.50
N GLY A 336 13.05 10.67 -12.00
CA GLY A 336 12.40 10.68 -13.32
C GLY A 336 13.33 11.10 -14.46
N GLN A 337 14.58 11.43 -14.12
CA GLN A 337 15.65 11.76 -15.07
C GLN A 337 15.26 12.71 -16.20
N GLY A 338 14.73 13.88 -15.79
CA GLY A 338 14.21 14.90 -16.69
C GLY A 338 15.17 15.41 -17.77
N ASP A 339 16.47 15.18 -17.60
CA ASP A 339 17.51 15.69 -18.52
C ASP A 339 18.04 14.63 -19.51
N THR A 340 17.39 13.47 -19.58
CA THR A 340 17.77 12.41 -20.53
C THR A 340 17.20 12.66 -21.93
N ALA A 341 17.82 12.05 -22.94
CA ALA A 341 17.31 12.10 -24.32
C ALA A 341 15.88 11.52 -24.43
N THR A 342 15.56 10.48 -23.65
CA THR A 342 14.23 9.88 -23.61
C THR A 342 13.22 10.81 -22.94
N ALA A 343 13.62 11.59 -21.94
CA ALA A 343 12.77 12.62 -21.34
C ALA A 343 12.50 13.77 -22.32
N ALA A 344 13.51 14.20 -23.08
CA ALA A 344 13.33 15.19 -24.14
C ALA A 344 12.37 14.69 -25.22
N ALA A 345 12.47 13.42 -25.62
CA ALA A 345 11.53 12.81 -26.58
C ALA A 345 10.08 12.79 -26.04
N LEU A 346 9.87 12.49 -24.75
CA LEU A 346 8.56 12.55 -24.13
C LEU A 346 7.98 13.97 -24.11
N ARG A 347 8.80 15.00 -23.86
CA ARG A 347 8.34 16.41 -23.94
C ARG A 347 7.97 16.82 -25.35
N SER A 348 8.83 16.51 -26.35
CA SER A 348 8.53 16.78 -27.77
C SER A 348 7.22 16.10 -28.19
N PHE A 349 7.07 14.82 -27.83
CA PHE A 349 5.84 14.08 -28.11
C PHE A 349 4.61 14.70 -27.44
N ARG A 350 4.72 15.18 -26.20
CA ARG A 350 3.63 15.87 -25.51
C ARG A 350 3.19 17.12 -26.27
N ASP A 351 4.14 17.97 -26.62
CA ASP A 351 3.84 19.25 -27.27
C ASP A 351 3.27 19.05 -28.68
N GLU A 352 3.81 18.11 -29.44
CA GLU A 352 3.28 17.69 -30.75
C GLU A 352 1.87 17.10 -30.63
N SER A 353 1.63 16.27 -29.59
CA SER A 353 0.32 15.62 -29.36
C SER A 353 -0.75 16.62 -28.97
N LEU A 354 -0.44 17.63 -28.16
CA LEU A 354 -1.38 18.70 -27.80
C LEU A 354 -1.85 19.47 -29.03
N GLY A 355 -0.93 19.89 -29.90
CA GLY A 355 -1.27 20.52 -31.17
C GLY A 355 -2.03 19.59 -32.14
N ALA A 356 -1.68 18.30 -32.16
CA ALA A 356 -2.36 17.31 -32.98
C ALA A 356 -3.82 17.10 -32.54
N ILE A 357 -4.11 17.07 -31.24
CA ILE A 357 -5.46 16.95 -30.70
C ILE A 357 -6.37 18.10 -31.17
N GLU A 358 -5.86 19.32 -31.17
CA GLU A 358 -6.61 20.51 -31.63
C GLU A 358 -6.90 20.40 -33.12
N ASN A 359 -5.89 20.00 -33.92
CA ASN A 359 -6.06 19.80 -35.35
C ASN A 359 -7.05 18.69 -35.69
N TRP A 360 -6.97 17.53 -35.00
CA TRP A 360 -7.94 16.44 -35.23
C TRP A 360 -9.36 16.86 -34.91
N THR A 361 -9.55 17.61 -33.82
CA THR A 361 -10.87 18.11 -33.42
C THR A 361 -11.44 19.05 -34.48
N SER A 362 -10.64 20.01 -34.97
CA SER A 362 -11.01 20.89 -36.07
C SER A 362 -11.31 20.13 -37.36
N ASP A 363 -10.44 19.17 -37.72
CA ASP A 363 -10.57 18.38 -38.96
C ASP A 363 -11.82 17.50 -38.97
N ILE A 364 -12.24 16.93 -37.80
CA ILE A 364 -13.52 16.23 -37.66
C ILE A 364 -14.68 17.21 -37.92
N GLY A 365 -14.64 18.40 -37.29
CA GLY A 365 -15.69 19.42 -37.43
C GLY A 365 -15.84 19.93 -38.87
N GLU A 366 -14.72 20.15 -39.55
CA GLU A 366 -14.65 20.59 -40.94
C GLU A 366 -14.84 19.48 -41.96
N ARG A 367 -15.02 18.24 -41.52
CA ARG A 367 -15.17 17.03 -42.36
C ARG A 367 -13.94 16.73 -43.24
N LYS A 368 -12.77 17.16 -42.83
CA LYS A 368 -11.51 16.85 -43.51
C LYS A 368 -11.05 15.43 -43.25
N ILE A 369 -11.37 14.89 -42.07
CA ILE A 369 -11.14 13.49 -41.68
C ILE A 369 -12.42 12.85 -41.18
N THR A 370 -12.48 11.53 -41.24
CA THR A 370 -13.58 10.77 -40.63
C THR A 370 -13.36 10.60 -39.13
N PRO A 371 -14.43 10.37 -38.33
CA PRO A 371 -14.27 10.03 -36.91
C PRO A 371 -13.41 8.77 -36.69
N GLU A 372 -13.49 7.77 -37.57
CA GLU A 372 -12.68 6.57 -37.51
C GLU A 372 -11.18 6.87 -37.72
N GLU A 373 -10.85 7.77 -38.68
CA GLU A 373 -9.47 8.21 -38.89
C GLU A 373 -8.96 8.95 -37.66
N ALA A 374 -9.77 9.78 -37.00
CA ALA A 374 -9.39 10.45 -35.77
C ALA A 374 -9.14 9.46 -34.63
N LEU A 375 -10.01 8.47 -34.44
CA LEU A 375 -9.84 7.38 -33.48
C LEU A 375 -8.57 6.56 -33.77
N ASP A 376 -8.27 6.25 -35.04
CA ASP A 376 -7.04 5.56 -35.43
C ASP A 376 -5.79 6.40 -35.12
N ARG A 377 -5.82 7.72 -35.36
CA ARG A 377 -4.73 8.64 -35.00
C ARG A 377 -4.52 8.69 -33.49
N LEU A 378 -5.58 8.79 -32.71
CA LEU A 378 -5.52 8.77 -31.25
C LEU A 378 -4.97 7.45 -30.72
N ASN A 379 -5.39 6.31 -31.28
CA ASN A 379 -4.85 4.99 -30.95
C ASN A 379 -3.35 4.89 -31.23
N LYS A 380 -2.91 5.39 -32.40
CA LYS A 380 -1.47 5.42 -32.75
C LYS A 380 -0.67 6.29 -31.79
N ALA A 381 -1.19 7.46 -31.43
CA ALA A 381 -0.52 8.37 -30.48
C ALA A 381 -0.40 7.74 -29.09
N ARG A 382 -1.45 7.10 -28.57
CA ARG A 382 -1.41 6.36 -27.30
C ARG A 382 -0.41 5.19 -27.33
N SER A 383 -0.37 4.46 -28.43
CA SER A 383 0.61 3.37 -28.61
C SER A 383 2.05 3.89 -28.68
N HIS A 384 2.26 5.04 -29.31
CA HIS A 384 3.58 5.69 -29.37
C HIS A 384 4.01 6.19 -27.98
N LEU A 385 3.11 6.80 -27.20
CA LEU A 385 3.39 7.19 -25.82
C LEU A 385 3.82 5.97 -24.98
N ALA A 386 3.13 4.85 -25.11
CA ALA A 386 3.47 3.62 -24.38
C ALA A 386 4.89 3.12 -24.73
N LEU A 387 5.30 3.23 -25.99
CA LEU A 387 6.65 2.88 -26.43
C LEU A 387 7.70 3.85 -25.87
N LEU A 388 7.43 5.17 -25.92
CA LEU A 388 8.33 6.18 -25.34
C LEU A 388 8.51 6.01 -23.83
N LEU A 389 7.42 5.73 -23.11
CA LEU A 389 7.49 5.42 -21.67
C LEU A 389 8.29 4.15 -21.39
N GLN A 390 8.15 3.12 -22.22
CA GLN A 390 8.96 1.91 -22.08
C GLN A 390 10.43 2.16 -22.28
N ASN A 391 10.80 2.93 -23.32
CA ASN A 391 12.20 3.32 -23.59
C ASN A 391 12.76 4.17 -22.44
N HIS A 392 11.95 5.09 -21.91
CA HIS A 392 12.35 5.90 -20.77
C HIS A 392 12.50 5.05 -19.49
N ALA A 393 11.67 4.03 -19.30
CA ALA A 393 11.82 3.08 -18.20
C ALA A 393 13.20 2.40 -18.21
N GLU A 394 13.61 1.88 -19.35
CA GLU A 394 14.93 1.23 -19.48
C GLU A 394 16.07 2.23 -19.19
N THR A 395 15.98 3.48 -19.69
CA THR A 395 16.96 4.53 -19.37
C THR A 395 17.06 4.80 -17.87
N VAL A 396 15.93 4.89 -17.17
CA VAL A 396 15.90 5.12 -15.72
C VAL A 396 16.43 3.91 -14.96
N ILE A 397 16.10 2.70 -15.41
CA ILE A 397 16.59 1.45 -14.80
C ILE A 397 18.11 1.36 -14.95
N ASP A 398 18.64 1.59 -16.15
CA ASP A 398 20.08 1.49 -16.44
C ASP A 398 20.91 2.51 -15.64
N ASP A 399 20.34 3.69 -15.37
CA ASP A 399 21.02 4.71 -14.58
C ASP A 399 20.90 4.47 -13.06
N TYR A 400 19.78 3.95 -12.60
CA TYR A 400 19.54 3.73 -11.18
C TYR A 400 20.15 2.42 -10.67
N ALA A 401 20.06 1.34 -11.44
CA ALA A 401 20.52 0.01 -11.04
C ALA A 401 22.05 -0.10 -11.12
N LYS A 402 22.68 -0.56 -10.04
CA LYS A 402 24.14 -0.78 -9.98
C LYS A 402 24.58 -2.10 -10.62
N ASN A 403 23.67 -3.03 -10.84
CA ASN A 403 23.93 -4.35 -11.40
C ASN A 403 22.65 -4.93 -12.04
N GLU A 404 22.81 -5.99 -12.84
CA GLU A 404 21.70 -6.62 -13.57
C GLU A 404 20.61 -7.17 -12.65
N ARG A 405 20.96 -7.64 -11.44
CA ARG A 405 19.97 -8.14 -10.48
C ARG A 405 19.01 -7.04 -10.00
N GLU A 406 19.52 -5.84 -9.78
CA GLU A 406 18.71 -4.68 -9.43
C GLU A 406 17.84 -4.22 -10.61
N ALA A 407 18.42 -4.21 -11.82
CA ALA A 407 17.69 -3.89 -13.03
C ALA A 407 16.53 -4.87 -13.27
N GLU A 408 16.77 -6.17 -13.11
CA GLU A 408 15.72 -7.18 -13.20
C GLU A 408 14.64 -7.02 -12.14
N LEU A 409 15.02 -6.64 -10.91
CA LEU A 409 14.06 -6.39 -9.83
C LEU A 409 13.13 -5.21 -10.20
N MET A 410 13.68 -4.09 -10.69
CA MET A 410 12.88 -2.96 -11.16
C MET A 410 11.97 -3.34 -12.33
N ARG A 411 12.48 -4.04 -13.35
CA ARG A 411 11.68 -4.53 -14.49
C ARG A 411 10.53 -5.45 -14.03
N LYS A 412 10.79 -6.31 -13.04
CA LYS A 412 9.80 -7.20 -12.45
C LYS A 412 8.68 -6.42 -11.76
N GLU A 413 9.02 -5.44 -10.92
CA GLU A 413 8.04 -4.63 -10.22
C GLU A 413 7.21 -3.78 -11.19
N MET A 414 7.81 -3.15 -12.18
CA MET A 414 7.09 -2.40 -13.21
C MET A 414 6.13 -3.29 -14.01
N ARG A 415 6.53 -4.53 -14.35
CA ARG A 415 5.63 -5.52 -14.98
C ARG A 415 4.49 -5.94 -14.04
N SER A 416 4.76 -6.12 -12.76
CA SER A 416 3.78 -6.48 -11.74
C SER A 416 2.71 -5.39 -11.59
N VAL A 417 3.12 -4.13 -11.47
CA VAL A 417 2.20 -2.98 -11.40
C VAL A 417 1.37 -2.87 -12.67
N ARG A 418 1.97 -3.04 -13.85
CA ARG A 418 1.25 -3.04 -15.14
C ARG A 418 0.20 -4.15 -15.20
N SER A 419 0.54 -5.37 -14.75
CA SER A 419 -0.40 -6.50 -14.75
C SER A 419 -1.55 -6.31 -13.76
N SER A 420 -1.25 -5.77 -12.58
CA SER A 420 -2.24 -5.46 -11.54
C SER A 420 -3.17 -4.33 -11.96
N SER A 421 -2.65 -3.29 -12.59
CA SER A 421 -3.42 -2.19 -13.18
C SER A 421 -4.37 -2.72 -14.26
N ASN A 422 -3.89 -3.59 -15.14
CA ASN A 422 -4.72 -4.22 -16.17
C ASN A 422 -5.84 -5.10 -15.58
N GLN A 423 -5.59 -5.80 -14.47
CA GLN A 423 -6.64 -6.57 -13.78
C GLN A 423 -7.68 -5.66 -13.12
N ASN A 424 -7.25 -4.54 -12.56
CA ASN A 424 -8.15 -3.56 -11.98
C ASN A 424 -8.97 -2.83 -13.06
N HIS A 425 -8.37 -2.48 -14.21
CA HIS A 425 -9.10 -1.90 -15.33
C HIS A 425 -10.10 -2.88 -15.98
N ARG A 426 -9.84 -4.19 -15.95
CA ARG A 426 -10.86 -5.19 -16.35
C ARG A 426 -12.06 -5.22 -15.40
N ARG A 427 -11.89 -4.79 -14.16
CA ARG A 427 -12.98 -4.68 -13.17
C ARG A 427 -13.65 -3.31 -13.18
N THR A 428 -12.91 -2.27 -13.52
CA THR A 428 -13.44 -0.91 -13.68
C THR A 428 -13.42 -0.62 -15.18
N TYR A 429 -14.52 -0.92 -15.84
CA TYR A 429 -14.67 -0.70 -17.27
C TYR A 429 -14.56 0.80 -17.54
N GLU A 430 -13.55 1.22 -18.30
CA GLU A 430 -13.41 2.59 -18.73
C GLU A 430 -14.31 2.77 -19.98
N PRO A 431 -15.42 3.51 -19.86
CA PRO A 431 -16.38 3.62 -20.94
C PRO A 431 -15.78 4.44 -22.09
N SER A 432 -15.21 3.75 -23.08
CA SER A 432 -14.67 4.41 -24.28
C SER A 432 -14.76 3.52 -25.51
N ILE A 433 -14.92 4.15 -26.67
CA ILE A 433 -14.92 3.47 -27.96
C ILE A 433 -13.58 2.77 -28.17
N LEU A 434 -12.47 3.48 -27.91
CA LEU A 434 -11.12 2.94 -28.02
C LEU A 434 -10.87 1.79 -27.04
N GLY A 435 -11.31 1.92 -25.79
CA GLY A 435 -11.20 0.86 -24.79
C GLY A 435 -12.01 -0.39 -25.15
N THR A 436 -13.08 -0.24 -25.94
CA THR A 436 -13.88 -1.34 -26.47
C THR A 436 -13.15 -2.11 -27.56
N VAL A 437 -12.53 -1.40 -28.49
CA VAL A 437 -11.84 -1.97 -29.65
C VAL A 437 -10.41 -2.39 -29.28
N TYR A 438 -9.75 -1.60 -28.47
CA TYR A 438 -8.38 -1.84 -28.00
C TYR A 438 -8.38 -1.94 -26.48
N PRO A 439 -8.43 -3.12 -25.89
CA PRO A 439 -8.42 -3.32 -24.45
C PRO A 439 -7.23 -2.58 -23.78
N SER A 440 -7.48 -1.94 -22.65
CA SER A 440 -6.52 -1.08 -21.93
C SER A 440 -5.17 -1.74 -21.57
N TYR A 441 -5.08 -3.09 -21.62
CA TYR A 441 -3.81 -3.79 -21.40
C TYR A 441 -2.74 -3.50 -22.48
N HIS A 442 -3.13 -2.93 -23.63
CA HIS A 442 -2.19 -2.48 -24.67
C HIS A 442 -1.57 -1.12 -24.38
N PHE A 443 -2.16 -0.34 -23.45
CA PHE A 443 -1.68 1.00 -23.14
C PHE A 443 -1.00 1.05 -21.76
N PHE A 444 0.20 1.59 -21.73
CA PHE A 444 0.94 1.84 -20.50
C PHE A 444 0.78 3.32 -20.14
N SER A 445 -0.12 3.65 -19.21
CA SER A 445 -0.37 5.04 -18.82
C SER A 445 0.78 5.62 -18.00
N VAL A 446 0.91 6.95 -18.01
CA VAL A 446 1.89 7.71 -17.21
C VAL A 446 1.70 7.45 -15.71
N ALA A 447 0.47 7.34 -15.24
CA ALA A 447 0.18 7.01 -13.84
C ALA A 447 0.69 5.61 -13.46
N THR A 448 0.42 4.60 -14.31
CA THR A 448 0.90 3.23 -14.09
C THR A 448 2.44 3.15 -14.15
N PHE A 449 3.05 3.88 -15.08
CA PHE A 449 4.50 4.01 -15.18
C PHE A 449 5.09 4.56 -13.87
N ASN A 450 4.53 5.64 -13.37
CA ASN A 450 5.00 6.33 -12.18
C ASN A 450 4.95 5.43 -10.94
N VAL A 451 3.83 4.74 -10.72
CA VAL A 451 3.69 3.77 -9.62
C VAL A 451 4.68 2.61 -9.78
N GLY A 452 4.87 2.11 -10.99
CA GLY A 452 5.82 1.03 -11.27
C GLY A 452 7.27 1.43 -11.00
N LEU A 453 7.64 2.65 -11.41
CA LEU A 453 8.97 3.20 -11.16
C LEU A 453 9.23 3.39 -9.67
N ASP A 454 8.32 4.03 -8.94
CA ASP A 454 8.43 4.25 -7.49
C ASP A 454 8.52 2.91 -6.73
N THR A 455 7.72 1.91 -7.12
CA THR A 455 7.77 0.56 -6.53
C THR A 455 9.11 -0.14 -6.82
N GLY A 456 9.61 -0.04 -8.06
CA GLY A 456 10.89 -0.62 -8.45
C GLY A 456 12.07 0.00 -7.69
N ILE A 457 12.11 1.32 -7.58
CA ILE A 457 13.11 2.06 -6.81
C ILE A 457 13.04 1.66 -5.33
N GLY A 458 11.84 1.61 -4.74
CA GLY A 458 11.64 1.18 -3.35
C GLY A 458 12.13 -0.25 -3.10
N SER A 459 11.85 -1.18 -4.02
CA SER A 459 12.30 -2.57 -3.91
C SER A 459 13.83 -2.70 -4.00
N VAL A 460 14.48 -1.93 -4.89
CA VAL A 460 15.94 -1.90 -4.99
C VAL A 460 16.57 -1.22 -3.78
N SER A 461 15.99 -0.11 -3.29
CA SER A 461 16.42 0.56 -2.07
C SER A 461 16.35 -0.39 -0.87
N SER A 462 15.26 -1.12 -0.73
CA SER A 462 15.10 -2.14 0.31
C SER A 462 16.11 -3.29 0.17
N ALA A 463 16.39 -3.71 -1.08
CA ALA A 463 17.40 -4.74 -1.34
C ALA A 463 18.84 -4.26 -1.07
N ARG A 464 19.10 -2.95 -1.18
CA ARG A 464 20.37 -2.31 -0.80
C ARG A 464 20.53 -2.10 0.71
N GLY A 465 19.52 -2.42 1.53
CA GLY A 465 19.54 -2.23 2.98
C GLY A 465 19.10 -0.86 3.47
N GLY A 466 18.48 -0.05 2.61
CA GLY A 466 17.84 1.19 3.02
C GLY A 466 16.40 0.94 3.49
N ASP A 467 16.10 1.23 4.75
CA ASP A 467 14.77 1.21 5.38
C ASP A 467 14.09 -0.15 5.66
N SER A 468 14.67 -1.31 5.33
CA SER A 468 14.10 -2.57 5.80
C SER A 468 14.70 -2.99 7.13
N SER A 469 13.89 -3.16 8.17
CA SER A 469 14.35 -3.75 9.41
C SER A 469 14.72 -5.22 9.17
N SER A 470 15.96 -5.58 9.52
CA SER A 470 16.44 -6.95 9.48
C SER A 470 16.34 -7.59 10.86
N THR A 471 15.74 -8.76 10.96
CA THR A 471 15.65 -9.54 12.21
C THR A 471 16.58 -10.76 12.21
N GLY A 472 17.26 -11.02 11.10
CA GLY A 472 18.11 -12.20 10.93
C GLY A 472 19.55 -11.99 11.42
N TYR A 473 20.08 -12.96 12.16
CA TYR A 473 21.48 -12.96 12.67
C TYR A 473 22.48 -13.60 11.70
N GLY A 474 22.13 -13.70 10.41
CA GLY A 474 23.00 -14.24 9.36
C GLY A 474 23.31 -15.72 9.53
N SER A 475 24.32 -16.20 8.79
CA SER A 475 24.73 -17.60 8.82
C SER A 475 25.40 -18.00 10.14
N SER A 476 25.99 -17.08 10.86
CA SER A 476 26.61 -17.28 12.17
C SER A 476 25.62 -17.31 13.33
N GLY A 477 24.35 -16.91 13.10
CA GLY A 477 23.30 -16.96 14.12
C GLY A 477 23.01 -18.36 14.64
N GLY A 478 23.03 -19.36 13.79
CA GLY A 478 22.72 -20.74 14.15
C GLY A 478 21.30 -20.86 14.71
N SER A 479 21.17 -21.42 15.93
CA SER A 479 19.88 -21.53 16.66
C SER A 479 19.53 -20.27 17.47
N PHE A 480 20.28 -19.17 17.37
CA PHE A 480 20.02 -17.96 18.14
C PHE A 480 18.71 -17.30 17.72
N SER A 481 17.81 -17.15 18.67
CA SER A 481 16.45 -16.60 18.48
C SER A 481 16.20 -15.35 19.34
N GLY A 482 17.26 -14.70 19.79
CA GLY A 482 17.18 -13.49 20.62
C GLY A 482 16.40 -12.35 19.92
N SER A 483 15.69 -11.58 20.72
CA SER A 483 14.92 -10.43 20.23
C SER A 483 15.86 -9.30 19.77
N GLY A 484 15.88 -9.00 18.48
CA GLY A 484 16.69 -7.95 17.90
C GLY A 484 16.25 -7.61 16.49
N SER A 485 16.54 -6.37 16.08
CA SER A 485 16.41 -5.90 14.71
C SER A 485 17.36 -4.75 14.44
N SER A 486 17.76 -4.57 13.18
CA SER A 486 18.51 -3.42 12.72
C SER A 486 17.90 -2.86 11.45
N SER A 487 18.07 -1.56 11.21
CA SER A 487 17.64 -0.88 9.98
C SER A 487 18.65 0.17 9.57
N GLY A 488 18.59 0.57 8.29
CA GLY A 488 19.41 1.66 7.76
C GLY A 488 18.88 3.06 8.12
N PHE A 489 19.74 4.10 8.05
CA PHE A 489 19.37 5.52 8.24
C PHE A 489 20.07 6.44 7.25
#